data_9c8ba71883512835b2979a450387f33c
#
_entry.id   9c8ba71883512835b2979a450387f33c
#
_cell.length_a   1.000
_cell.length_b   1.000
_cell.length_c   1.000
_cell.angle_alpha   90.00
_cell.angle_beta   90.00
_cell.angle_gamma   90.00
#
_symmetry.space_group_name_H-M   'P 1'
#
loop_
_entity.id
_entity.type
_entity.pdbx_description
1 polymer ?
#
loop_
_entity_poly.entity_id
_entity_poly.type
_entity_poly.pdbx_seq_one_letter_code
_entity_poly.pdbx_strand_id
1 'polypeptide(L)'
;MEDELQITLTNDYAFKRLLGSEENKPLLQDFLECILDLTPQEVLGLEFMDKELTKEEFSDKTGILDVKLKLTDGTVIDIEIQASWNASFVKRTLFYWAKMYTADFKSGESYDKLHRCIAINIIADGFKLNDAIHSQYLLQEKTAHTILTDVLEVHFLDLQAAKKAKEEGKGAGKQGQLINWLRFIGATNKEERRMLATMSPVLQMLNEKIDILTLSPTERKLYESRMKLKSDITTISETQFSAGVERGKSLGLAEGKSLGLAEGKSLGLAEGKSLGLAEGKSLGLAEGKSLGLAEGSRQKALETARNLLVIGLSIENIAKVTGLTVQEVEALK
;
A
#
# COMPACT_ATOMS: atom_id res chain seq x y z
N MET A 1 4.47 4.20 43.09
CA MET A 1 5.68 4.13 42.29
C MET A 1 5.42 5.08 41.14
N GLU A 2 6.14 6.18 41.05
CA GLU A 2 6.09 7.05 39.88
C GLU A 2 6.57 6.17 38.71
N ASP A 3 5.77 6.09 37.64
CA ASP A 3 6.16 5.48 36.38
C ASP A 3 7.42 6.21 35.91
N GLU A 4 8.56 5.54 35.99
CA GLU A 4 9.85 6.11 35.61
C GLU A 4 9.78 6.31 34.07
N LEU A 5 9.75 7.56 33.64
CA LEU A 5 9.68 7.93 32.22
C LEU A 5 10.78 7.22 31.44
N GLN A 6 10.39 6.37 30.49
CA GLN A 6 11.33 5.68 29.60
C GLN A 6 11.57 6.50 28.33
N ILE A 7 12.73 7.12 28.21
CA ILE A 7 13.16 7.79 26.98
C ILE A 7 13.64 6.75 25.98
N THR A 8 13.03 6.74 24.80
CA THR A 8 13.43 5.92 23.66
C THR A 8 14.00 6.79 22.56
N LEU A 9 15.05 6.32 21.88
CA LEU A 9 15.68 7.02 20.76
C LEU A 9 14.85 6.99 19.46
N THR A 10 13.79 6.19 19.41
CA THR A 10 12.81 6.24 18.33
C THR A 10 11.89 7.48 18.39
N ASN A 11 12.03 8.29 19.43
CA ASN A 11 11.43 9.61 19.53
C ASN A 11 12.37 10.65 18.88
N ASP A 12 11.85 11.44 17.97
CA ASP A 12 12.59 12.45 17.20
C ASP A 12 13.30 13.47 18.09
N TYR A 13 12.66 13.91 19.18
CA TYR A 13 13.25 14.83 20.12
C TYR A 13 14.48 14.24 20.82
N ALA A 14 14.35 13.04 21.35
CA ALA A 14 15.47 12.38 22.05
C ALA A 14 16.64 12.09 21.08
N PHE A 15 16.32 11.63 19.87
CA PHE A 15 17.29 11.38 18.82
C PHE A 15 18.08 12.65 18.46
N LYS A 16 17.38 13.74 18.15
CA LYS A 16 17.98 15.05 17.82
C LYS A 16 18.82 15.62 18.97
N ARG A 17 18.30 15.50 20.19
CA ARG A 17 18.98 16.04 21.38
C ARG A 17 20.28 15.30 21.69
N LEU A 18 20.30 13.99 21.45
CA LEU A 18 21.46 13.16 21.76
C LEU A 18 22.44 13.03 20.59
N LEU A 19 21.99 12.78 19.37
CA LEU A 19 22.86 12.58 18.23
C LEU A 19 23.03 13.84 17.36
N GLY A 20 22.22 14.87 17.54
CA GLY A 20 22.27 16.12 16.79
C GLY A 20 22.90 17.29 17.57
N SER A 21 23.76 17.05 18.55
CA SER A 21 24.42 18.10 19.36
C SER A 21 25.93 18.01 19.31
N GLU A 22 26.63 19.16 19.30
CA GLU A 22 28.08 19.26 19.27
C GLU A 22 28.77 18.53 20.45
N GLU A 23 28.18 18.58 21.64
CA GLU A 23 28.67 17.89 22.83
C GLU A 23 28.73 16.36 22.69
N ASN A 24 27.93 15.80 21.75
CA ASN A 24 27.77 14.39 21.49
C ASN A 24 28.34 13.94 20.13
N LYS A 25 29.10 14.81 19.48
CA LYS A 25 29.76 14.54 18.19
C LYS A 25 30.49 13.20 18.12
N PRO A 26 31.25 12.74 19.15
CA PRO A 26 31.88 11.41 19.11
C PRO A 26 30.90 10.23 18.98
N LEU A 27 29.68 10.36 19.54
CA LEU A 27 28.65 9.32 19.41
C LEU A 27 28.16 9.21 17.96
N LEU A 28 27.95 10.36 17.32
CA LEU A 28 27.52 10.41 15.93
C LEU A 28 28.62 9.93 14.98
N GLN A 29 29.88 10.26 15.27
CA GLN A 29 31.03 9.79 14.50
C GLN A 29 31.10 8.27 14.48
N ASP A 30 31.06 7.60 15.63
CA ASP A 30 31.08 6.13 15.74
C ASP A 30 29.89 5.50 15.01
N PHE A 31 28.70 6.12 15.10
CA PHE A 31 27.52 5.63 14.37
C PHE A 31 27.69 5.72 12.85
N LEU A 32 28.20 6.85 12.34
CA LEU A 32 28.45 7.04 10.91
C LEU A 32 29.52 6.10 10.37
N GLU A 33 30.59 5.86 11.14
CA GLU A 33 31.64 4.89 10.78
C GLU A 33 31.10 3.46 10.63
N CYS A 34 30.00 3.13 11.36
CA CYS A 34 29.35 1.83 11.21
C CYS A 34 28.49 1.74 9.93
N ILE A 35 27.98 2.86 9.42
CA ILE A 35 27.06 2.88 8.27
C ILE A 35 27.80 3.12 6.97
N LEU A 36 28.70 4.10 6.97
CA LEU A 36 29.40 4.59 5.79
C LEU A 36 30.82 4.05 5.72
N ASP A 37 31.34 3.86 4.51
CA ASP A 37 32.73 3.48 4.30
C ASP A 37 33.63 4.75 4.33
N LEU A 38 33.56 5.45 5.47
CA LEU A 38 34.35 6.65 5.74
C LEU A 38 35.57 6.30 6.58
N THR A 39 36.66 7.05 6.35
CA THR A 39 37.81 7.01 7.22
C THR A 39 37.56 7.84 8.49
N PRO A 40 38.22 7.53 9.63
CA PRO A 40 38.07 8.34 10.84
C PRO A 40 38.40 9.83 10.61
N GLN A 41 39.34 10.15 9.69
CA GLN A 41 39.72 11.53 9.36
C GLN A 41 38.57 12.30 8.68
N GLU A 42 37.82 11.65 7.80
CA GLU A 42 36.64 12.26 7.13
C GLU A 42 35.55 12.57 8.13
N VAL A 43 35.35 11.70 9.12
CA VAL A 43 34.29 11.85 10.13
C VAL A 43 34.71 12.85 11.24
N LEU A 44 36.01 12.94 11.57
CA LEU A 44 36.51 13.88 12.59
C LEU A 44 36.17 15.35 12.31
N GLY A 45 36.14 15.74 11.04
CA GLY A 45 35.88 17.11 10.58
C GLY A 45 34.41 17.43 10.37
N LEU A 46 33.47 16.55 10.78
CA LEU A 46 32.06 16.83 10.59
C LEU A 46 31.59 18.10 11.33
N GLU A 47 30.68 18.81 10.69
CA GLU A 47 30.06 20.03 11.23
C GLU A 47 28.51 19.87 11.19
N PHE A 48 27.83 20.24 12.28
CA PHE A 48 26.39 20.30 12.27
C PHE A 48 25.91 21.51 11.47
N MET A 49 24.98 21.28 10.57
CA MET A 49 24.35 22.32 9.77
C MET A 49 23.02 22.76 10.39
N ASP A 50 22.56 23.96 10.02
CA ASP A 50 21.24 24.44 10.41
C ASP A 50 20.17 23.48 9.86
N LYS A 51 19.23 23.10 10.73
CA LYS A 51 18.20 22.10 10.45
C LYS A 51 17.05 22.68 9.62
N GLU A 52 16.95 24.01 9.53
CA GLU A 52 15.93 24.69 8.74
C GLU A 52 16.40 24.80 7.28
N LEU A 53 15.69 24.15 6.37
CA LEU A 53 15.72 24.48 4.95
C LEU A 53 15.21 25.93 4.82
N THR A 54 15.93 26.76 4.08
CA THR A 54 15.79 28.23 4.00
C THR A 54 14.36 28.78 4.09
N LYS A 55 14.17 29.89 4.79
CA LYS A 55 12.89 30.55 5.12
C LYS A 55 11.98 30.91 3.91
N GLU A 56 12.48 30.92 2.71
CA GLU A 56 11.71 31.15 1.47
C GLU A 56 10.74 30.00 1.16
N GLU A 57 10.88 28.87 1.82
CA GLU A 57 10.10 27.64 1.60
C GLU A 57 8.99 27.42 2.63
N PHE A 58 8.67 28.42 3.48
CA PHE A 58 7.65 28.30 4.53
C PHE A 58 6.20 28.09 4.05
N SER A 59 5.94 28.23 2.75
CA SER A 59 4.59 27.98 2.17
C SER A 59 4.31 26.51 1.81
N ASP A 60 5.33 25.67 1.66
CA ASP A 60 5.17 24.29 1.26
C ASP A 60 5.92 23.33 2.19
N LYS A 61 5.18 22.62 3.06
CA LYS A 61 5.61 21.45 3.86
C LYS A 61 7.06 21.56 4.35
N THR A 62 7.28 22.38 5.36
CA THR A 62 8.58 22.51 6.05
C THR A 62 9.03 21.16 6.62
N GLY A 63 9.95 20.51 5.94
CA GLY A 63 10.67 19.37 6.48
C GLY A 63 11.74 19.87 7.42
N ILE A 64 11.55 19.72 8.71
CA ILE A 64 12.64 19.86 9.69
C ILE A 64 13.37 18.53 9.66
N LEU A 65 14.61 18.54 9.13
CA LEU A 65 15.48 17.37 9.12
C LEU A 65 15.91 17.02 10.55
N ASP A 66 16.07 15.72 10.84
CA ASP A 66 16.38 15.29 12.20
C ASP A 66 17.81 15.66 12.59
N VAL A 67 18.81 15.25 11.82
CA VAL A 67 20.22 15.61 12.02
C VAL A 67 20.86 15.88 10.67
N LYS A 68 21.26 17.13 10.40
CA LYS A 68 21.94 17.53 9.17
C LYS A 68 23.39 17.89 9.48
N LEU A 69 24.32 17.37 8.70
CA LEU A 69 25.76 17.60 8.90
C LEU A 69 26.50 17.66 7.57
N LYS A 70 27.70 18.25 7.63
CA LYS A 70 28.61 18.38 6.51
C LYS A 70 29.97 17.80 6.88
N LEU A 71 30.57 17.04 5.98
CA LEU A 71 31.94 16.53 6.11
C LEU A 71 32.96 17.50 5.53
N THR A 72 34.22 17.26 5.78
CA THR A 72 35.35 18.10 5.31
C THR A 72 35.48 18.19 3.79
N ASP A 73 35.07 17.16 3.06
CA ASP A 73 35.03 17.12 1.58
C ASP A 73 33.82 17.84 0.97
N GLY A 74 32.95 18.39 1.81
CA GLY A 74 31.71 19.05 1.39
C GLY A 74 30.49 18.11 1.33
N THR A 75 30.65 16.81 1.51
CA THR A 75 29.54 15.86 1.56
C THR A 75 28.52 16.27 2.61
N VAL A 76 27.26 16.32 2.24
CA VAL A 76 26.13 16.64 3.14
C VAL A 76 25.38 15.37 3.50
N ILE A 77 25.15 15.15 4.79
CA ILE A 77 24.46 13.97 5.31
C ILE A 77 23.22 14.42 6.07
N ASP A 78 22.12 13.76 5.81
CA ASP A 78 20.87 13.88 6.57
C ASP A 78 20.55 12.53 7.22
N ILE A 79 20.24 12.56 8.52
CA ILE A 79 19.84 11.35 9.27
C ILE A 79 18.46 11.59 9.82
N GLU A 80 17.51 10.76 9.39
CA GLU A 80 16.12 10.79 9.80
C GLU A 80 15.72 9.52 10.56
N ILE A 81 14.93 9.68 11.63
CA ILE A 81 14.32 8.56 12.33
C ILE A 81 12.80 8.54 12.14
N GLN A 82 12.29 7.40 11.70
CA GLN A 82 10.87 7.22 11.39
C GLN A 82 10.26 6.10 12.21
N ALA A 83 9.15 6.40 12.86
CA ALA A 83 8.44 5.43 13.70
C ALA A 83 7.84 4.28 12.90
N SER A 84 7.42 4.53 11.66
CA SER A 84 6.81 3.52 10.79
C SER A 84 7.00 3.83 9.32
N TRP A 85 7.07 2.78 8.52
CA TRP A 85 7.11 2.85 7.07
C TRP A 85 5.75 3.24 6.48
N ASN A 86 5.77 4.06 5.42
CA ASN A 86 4.60 4.31 4.57
C ASN A 86 4.99 4.39 3.08
N ALA A 87 4.02 4.20 2.18
CA ALA A 87 4.27 4.12 0.74
C ALA A 87 4.85 5.41 0.10
N SER A 88 4.65 6.57 0.72
CA SER A 88 5.19 7.86 0.24
C SER A 88 6.59 8.16 0.78
N PHE A 89 7.12 7.32 1.67
CA PHE A 89 8.37 7.59 2.36
C PHE A 89 9.56 7.72 1.41
N VAL A 90 9.71 6.82 0.45
CA VAL A 90 10.78 6.89 -0.57
C VAL A 90 10.73 8.21 -1.35
N LYS A 91 9.53 8.63 -1.75
CA LYS A 91 9.35 9.91 -2.48
C LYS A 91 9.72 11.10 -1.61
N ARG A 92 9.41 11.05 -0.30
CA ARG A 92 9.77 12.08 0.67
C ARG A 92 11.27 12.15 0.86
N THR A 93 11.95 11.02 1.04
CA THR A 93 13.41 10.94 1.14
C THR A 93 14.10 11.56 -0.08
N LEU A 94 13.66 11.17 -1.29
CA LEU A 94 14.21 11.73 -2.53
C LEU A 94 13.94 13.23 -2.68
N PHE A 95 12.79 13.72 -2.23
CA PHE A 95 12.45 15.14 -2.24
C PHE A 95 13.39 15.95 -1.32
N TYR A 96 13.63 15.49 -0.09
CA TYR A 96 14.55 16.14 0.84
C TYR A 96 15.99 16.04 0.37
N TRP A 97 16.40 14.89 -0.17
CA TRP A 97 17.70 14.74 -0.78
C TRP A 97 17.91 15.77 -1.92
N ALA A 98 16.95 15.92 -2.81
CA ALA A 98 17.05 16.88 -3.93
C ALA A 98 17.14 18.33 -3.45
N LYS A 99 16.37 18.70 -2.42
CA LYS A 99 16.45 20.02 -1.79
C LYS A 99 17.83 20.23 -1.14
N MET A 100 18.35 19.26 -0.45
CA MET A 100 19.65 19.30 0.20
C MET A 100 20.77 19.43 -0.85
N TYR A 101 20.67 18.71 -1.95
CA TYR A 101 21.64 18.74 -3.05
C TYR A 101 21.73 20.11 -3.75
N THR A 102 20.63 20.83 -3.83
CA THR A 102 20.56 22.13 -4.50
C THR A 102 20.56 23.33 -3.55
N ALA A 103 20.56 23.12 -2.24
CA ALA A 103 20.32 24.18 -1.23
C ALA A 103 21.31 25.38 -1.35
N ASP A 104 22.58 25.11 -1.57
CA ASP A 104 23.62 26.13 -1.64
C ASP A 104 24.01 26.52 -3.08
N PHE A 105 23.33 25.97 -4.10
CA PHE A 105 23.66 26.17 -5.51
C PHE A 105 22.98 27.40 -6.09
N LYS A 106 23.76 28.37 -6.59
CA LYS A 106 23.26 29.64 -7.13
C LYS A 106 23.30 29.65 -8.65
N SER A 107 22.40 30.45 -9.23
CA SER A 107 22.39 30.69 -10.68
C SER A 107 23.74 31.20 -11.20
N GLY A 108 24.28 30.53 -12.22
CA GLY A 108 25.57 30.87 -12.84
C GLY A 108 26.79 30.18 -12.21
N GLU A 109 26.61 29.37 -11.19
CA GLU A 109 27.71 28.57 -10.62
C GLU A 109 27.99 27.33 -11.47
N SER A 110 29.27 26.85 -11.41
CA SER A 110 29.64 25.57 -12.02
C SER A 110 29.03 24.39 -11.25
N TYR A 111 28.54 23.39 -11.98
CA TYR A 111 28.04 22.14 -11.41
C TYR A 111 29.08 21.36 -10.60
N ASP A 112 30.39 21.63 -10.79
CA ASP A 112 31.48 21.05 -9.98
C ASP A 112 31.42 21.44 -8.50
N LYS A 113 30.61 22.45 -8.16
CA LYS A 113 30.37 22.85 -6.77
C LYS A 113 29.28 22.04 -6.05
N LEU A 114 28.59 21.19 -6.80
CA LEU A 114 27.60 20.29 -6.20
C LEU A 114 28.31 19.13 -5.50
N HIS A 115 28.06 18.97 -4.21
CA HIS A 115 28.67 17.95 -3.39
C HIS A 115 27.79 16.71 -3.28
N ARG A 116 28.41 15.60 -2.94
CA ARG A 116 27.71 14.35 -2.59
C ARG A 116 26.70 14.61 -1.46
N CYS A 117 25.51 14.00 -1.59
CA CYS A 117 24.47 14.05 -0.57
C CYS A 117 24.03 12.63 -0.20
N ILE A 118 24.02 12.36 1.10
CA ILE A 118 23.67 11.06 1.67
C ILE A 118 22.44 11.24 2.55
N ALA A 119 21.38 10.45 2.30
CA ALA A 119 20.22 10.39 3.17
C ALA A 119 20.20 9.06 3.92
N ILE A 120 20.26 9.10 5.26
CA ILE A 120 20.23 7.93 6.13
C ILE A 120 18.88 7.89 6.84
N ASN A 121 18.11 6.86 6.59
CA ASN A 121 16.76 6.70 7.13
C ASN A 121 16.71 5.51 8.09
N ILE A 122 16.43 5.76 9.35
CA ILE A 122 16.27 4.73 10.38
C ILE A 122 14.78 4.44 10.53
N ILE A 123 14.36 3.21 10.27
CA ILE A 123 12.96 2.80 10.29
C ILE A 123 12.70 1.91 11.51
N ALA A 124 11.83 2.37 12.39
CA ALA A 124 11.52 1.62 13.62
C ALA A 124 10.60 0.43 13.36
N ASP A 125 9.67 0.55 12.42
CA ASP A 125 8.72 -0.53 12.12
C ASP A 125 8.21 -0.49 10.68
N GLY A 126 7.86 -1.68 10.16
CA GLY A 126 7.12 -1.86 8.92
C GLY A 126 7.92 -1.66 7.63
N PHE A 127 9.27 -1.68 7.66
CA PHE A 127 10.10 -1.61 6.45
C PHE A 127 9.75 -2.74 5.46
N LYS A 128 9.61 -2.41 4.17
CA LYS A 128 9.05 -3.33 3.17
C LYS A 128 9.82 -3.40 1.84
N LEU A 129 10.96 -2.74 1.70
CA LEU A 129 11.71 -2.79 0.44
C LEU A 129 12.49 -4.09 0.29
N ASN A 130 13.04 -4.61 1.38
CA ASN A 130 13.76 -5.88 1.47
C ASN A 130 13.90 -6.30 2.95
N ASP A 131 14.58 -7.42 3.22
CA ASP A 131 14.79 -7.96 4.57
C ASP A 131 16.19 -7.65 5.13
N ALA A 132 16.95 -6.75 4.49
CA ALA A 132 18.29 -6.40 4.95
C ALA A 132 18.23 -5.41 6.13
N ILE A 133 19.17 -5.57 7.06
CA ILE A 133 19.34 -4.66 8.20
C ILE A 133 19.75 -3.26 7.72
N HIS A 134 20.62 -3.22 6.71
CA HIS A 134 21.12 -2.03 6.07
C HIS A 134 21.04 -2.20 4.55
N SER A 135 20.38 -1.27 3.89
CA SER A 135 20.25 -1.21 2.43
C SER A 135 20.81 0.12 1.93
N GLN A 136 21.71 0.05 0.98
CA GLN A 136 22.30 1.19 0.30
C GLN A 136 21.80 1.26 -1.14
N TYR A 137 21.35 2.42 -1.56
CA TYR A 137 20.83 2.68 -2.89
C TYR A 137 21.66 3.78 -3.57
N LEU A 138 22.11 3.49 -4.79
CA LEU A 138 22.88 4.35 -5.67
C LEU A 138 22.22 4.44 -7.04
N LEU A 139 22.59 5.45 -7.83
CA LEU A 139 22.21 5.51 -9.24
C LEU A 139 23.10 4.59 -10.06
N GLN A 140 22.50 3.57 -10.68
CA GLN A 140 23.23 2.62 -11.52
C GLN A 140 22.48 2.31 -12.81
N GLU A 141 23.22 1.91 -13.83
CA GLU A 141 22.67 1.39 -15.07
C GLU A 141 21.93 0.08 -14.81
N LYS A 142 20.73 -0.08 -15.37
CA LYS A 142 19.79 -1.15 -15.04
C LYS A 142 20.28 -2.56 -15.40
N THR A 143 21.05 -2.69 -16.47
CA THR A 143 21.44 -3.99 -17.06
C THR A 143 22.84 -4.39 -16.66
N ALA A 144 23.80 -3.48 -16.81
CA ALA A 144 25.21 -3.73 -16.50
C ALA A 144 25.56 -3.47 -15.02
N HIS A 145 24.65 -2.86 -14.26
CA HIS A 145 24.83 -2.50 -12.85
C HIS A 145 26.05 -1.59 -12.59
N THR A 146 26.49 -0.84 -13.62
CA THR A 146 27.53 0.17 -13.47
C THR A 146 27.00 1.39 -12.72
N ILE A 147 27.69 1.82 -11.68
CA ILE A 147 27.35 3.02 -10.92
C ILE A 147 27.53 4.24 -11.81
N LEU A 148 26.48 5.05 -11.98
CA LEU A 148 26.53 6.29 -12.74
C LEU A 148 27.29 7.38 -11.95
N THR A 149 26.99 7.49 -10.67
CA THR A 149 27.55 8.47 -9.76
C THR A 149 27.27 8.07 -8.31
N ASP A 150 28.12 8.49 -7.40
CA ASP A 150 27.96 8.38 -5.94
C ASP A 150 27.39 9.64 -5.30
N VAL A 151 27.09 10.66 -6.11
CA VAL A 151 26.52 11.94 -5.63
C VAL A 151 25.19 11.72 -4.91
N LEU A 152 24.34 10.79 -5.42
CA LEU A 152 23.09 10.39 -4.77
C LEU A 152 23.30 9.07 -4.04
N GLU A 153 23.12 9.10 -2.72
CA GLU A 153 23.17 7.91 -1.89
C GLU A 153 22.06 7.94 -0.84
N VAL A 154 21.33 6.81 -0.73
CA VAL A 154 20.22 6.67 0.22
C VAL A 154 20.40 5.37 0.98
N HIS A 155 20.40 5.47 2.30
CA HIS A 155 20.47 4.32 3.22
C HIS A 155 19.13 4.14 3.93
N PHE A 156 18.75 2.88 4.10
CA PHE A 156 17.68 2.46 5.00
C PHE A 156 18.23 1.49 6.02
N LEU A 157 17.94 1.75 7.28
CA LEU A 157 18.35 0.96 8.43
C LEU A 157 17.09 0.44 9.13
N ASP A 158 16.91 -0.88 9.17
CA ASP A 158 15.72 -1.53 9.74
C ASP A 158 15.99 -2.00 11.17
N LEU A 159 15.33 -1.37 12.16
CA LEU A 159 15.47 -1.72 13.56
C LEU A 159 14.87 -3.10 13.88
N GLN A 160 13.83 -3.53 13.18
CA GLN A 160 13.22 -4.85 13.39
C GLN A 160 14.12 -5.97 12.84
N ALA A 161 14.72 -5.76 11.67
CA ALA A 161 15.69 -6.70 11.11
C ALA A 161 16.94 -6.82 12.02
N ALA A 162 17.44 -5.70 12.57
CA ALA A 162 18.55 -5.69 13.52
C ALA A 162 18.21 -6.44 14.84
N LYS A 163 16.97 -6.34 15.32
CA LYS A 163 16.50 -7.09 16.49
C LYS A 163 16.48 -8.59 16.24
N LYS A 164 15.97 -9.03 15.10
CA LYS A 164 15.94 -10.44 14.67
C LYS A 164 17.33 -11.03 14.50
N ALA A 165 18.27 -10.28 13.93
CA ALA A 165 19.64 -10.75 13.67
C ALA A 165 20.41 -11.19 14.93
N LYS A 166 20.08 -10.64 16.11
CA LYS A 166 20.63 -11.11 17.39
C LYS A 166 20.24 -12.56 17.70
N GLU A 167 18.98 -12.88 17.45
CA GLU A 167 18.43 -14.20 17.73
C GLU A 167 19.10 -15.27 16.87
N GLU A 168 19.60 -14.87 15.70
CA GLU A 168 20.31 -15.73 14.76
C GLU A 168 21.83 -15.78 14.97
N GLY A 169 22.38 -15.07 15.97
CA GLY A 169 23.82 -15.05 16.28
C GLY A 169 24.69 -14.35 15.23
N LYS A 170 24.11 -13.48 14.39
CA LYS A 170 24.82 -12.74 13.34
C LYS A 170 25.47 -11.48 13.88
N GLY A 171 26.72 -11.21 13.47
CA GLY A 171 27.39 -9.93 13.58
C GLY A 171 28.73 -9.97 14.31
N ALA A 172 29.81 -9.98 13.53
CA ALA A 172 31.17 -9.65 13.99
C ALA A 172 31.70 -8.43 13.22
N GLY A 173 32.66 -7.72 13.79
CA GLY A 173 33.27 -6.54 13.16
C GLY A 173 32.29 -5.35 13.02
N LYS A 174 32.47 -4.56 11.97
CA LYS A 174 31.70 -3.33 11.68
C LYS A 174 30.18 -3.59 11.61
N GLN A 175 29.76 -4.70 10.99
CA GLN A 175 28.36 -5.09 10.92
C GLN A 175 27.76 -5.42 12.29
N GLY A 176 28.53 -6.07 13.16
CA GLY A 176 28.10 -6.33 14.54
C GLY A 176 27.94 -5.05 15.36
N GLN A 177 28.82 -4.08 15.17
CA GLN A 177 28.71 -2.76 15.80
C GLN A 177 27.45 -2.05 15.32
N LEU A 178 27.17 -2.03 14.02
CA LEU A 178 25.94 -1.47 13.47
C LEU A 178 24.69 -2.13 14.06
N ILE A 179 24.64 -3.46 14.13
CA ILE A 179 23.53 -4.19 14.76
C ILE A 179 23.32 -3.75 16.21
N ASN A 180 24.41 -3.61 16.99
CA ASN A 180 24.33 -3.14 18.38
C ASN A 180 23.78 -1.72 18.46
N TRP A 181 24.22 -0.81 17.60
CA TRP A 181 23.69 0.55 17.48
C TRP A 181 22.19 0.56 17.19
N LEU A 182 21.76 -0.15 16.14
CA LEU A 182 20.35 -0.19 15.73
C LEU A 182 19.47 -0.80 16.81
N ARG A 183 19.93 -1.84 17.48
CA ARG A 183 19.23 -2.44 18.62
C ARG A 183 19.15 -1.49 19.81
N PHE A 184 20.23 -0.73 20.10
CA PHE A 184 20.21 0.26 21.15
C PHE A 184 19.23 1.39 20.85
N ILE A 185 19.18 1.88 19.61
CA ILE A 185 18.19 2.88 19.14
C ILE A 185 16.77 2.33 19.27
N GLY A 186 16.55 1.06 18.91
CA GLY A 186 15.26 0.38 18.97
C GLY A 186 14.86 -0.15 20.35
N ALA A 187 15.71 -0.02 21.37
CA ALA A 187 15.41 -0.52 22.72
C ALA A 187 14.21 0.20 23.34
N THR A 188 13.24 -0.56 23.82
CA THR A 188 11.98 -0.04 24.36
C THR A 188 11.95 0.00 25.90
N ASN A 189 12.93 -0.63 26.56
CA ASN A 189 13.03 -0.66 28.01
C ASN A 189 14.47 -0.43 28.51
N LYS A 190 14.58 -0.04 29.77
CA LYS A 190 15.83 0.34 30.42
C LYS A 190 16.80 -0.84 30.60
N GLU A 191 16.29 -2.03 30.86
CA GLU A 191 17.11 -3.22 31.03
C GLU A 191 17.80 -3.62 29.73
N GLU A 192 17.06 -3.68 28.63
CA GLU A 192 17.61 -3.98 27.31
C GLU A 192 18.68 -2.94 26.91
N ARG A 193 18.37 -1.64 27.11
CA ARG A 193 19.29 -0.56 26.82
C ARG A 193 20.59 -0.67 27.63
N ARG A 194 20.51 -0.94 28.95
CA ARG A 194 21.68 -1.14 29.81
C ARG A 194 22.51 -2.34 29.39
N MET A 195 21.86 -3.44 29.05
CA MET A 195 22.57 -4.62 28.56
C MET A 195 23.33 -4.30 27.25
N LEU A 196 22.71 -3.58 26.31
CA LEU A 196 23.36 -3.19 25.07
C LEU A 196 24.49 -2.18 25.30
N ALA A 197 24.37 -1.31 26.29
CA ALA A 197 25.41 -0.38 26.69
C ALA A 197 26.72 -1.09 27.10
N THR A 198 26.68 -2.30 27.62
CA THR A 198 27.87 -3.07 27.96
C THR A 198 28.66 -3.56 26.73
N MET A 199 28.07 -3.51 25.54
CA MET A 199 28.69 -4.00 24.30
C MET A 199 29.73 -3.04 23.72
N SER A 200 29.68 -1.74 24.06
CA SER A 200 30.58 -0.72 23.53
C SER A 200 30.71 0.46 24.50
N PRO A 201 31.92 1.03 24.69
CA PRO A 201 32.10 2.25 25.48
C PRO A 201 31.27 3.43 24.98
N VAL A 202 31.04 3.52 23.66
CA VAL A 202 30.23 4.59 23.04
C VAL A 202 28.75 4.42 23.40
N LEU A 203 28.22 3.22 23.35
CA LEU A 203 26.84 2.93 23.78
C LEU A 203 26.67 3.12 25.29
N GLN A 204 27.68 2.84 26.09
CA GLN A 204 27.68 3.15 27.53
C GLN A 204 27.57 4.66 27.75
N MET A 205 28.39 5.46 27.08
CA MET A 205 28.31 6.92 27.14
C MET A 205 26.94 7.44 26.73
N LEU A 206 26.37 6.90 25.65
CA LEU A 206 25.01 7.26 25.18
C LEU A 206 23.95 6.91 26.23
N ASN A 207 24.05 5.75 26.87
CA ASN A 207 23.13 5.35 27.95
C ASN A 207 23.18 6.32 29.15
N GLU A 208 24.39 6.72 29.59
CA GLU A 208 24.57 7.70 30.66
C GLU A 208 23.93 9.06 30.31
N LYS A 209 24.08 9.52 29.07
CA LYS A 209 23.44 10.76 28.58
C LYS A 209 21.92 10.67 28.55
N ILE A 210 21.34 9.51 28.21
CA ILE A 210 19.90 9.28 28.28
C ILE A 210 19.42 9.36 29.73
N ASP A 211 20.16 8.75 30.66
CA ASP A 211 19.80 8.77 32.08
C ASP A 211 19.83 10.21 32.63
N ILE A 212 20.81 11.04 32.24
CA ILE A 212 20.88 12.49 32.57
C ILE A 212 19.69 13.24 31.98
N LEU A 213 19.34 12.99 30.71
CA LEU A 213 18.21 13.63 30.05
C LEU A 213 16.88 13.32 30.79
N THR A 214 16.75 12.11 31.30
CA THR A 214 15.59 11.66 32.07
C THR A 214 15.45 12.42 33.40
N LEU A 215 16.55 12.86 33.99
CA LEU A 215 16.58 13.59 35.28
C LEU A 215 16.21 15.07 35.12
N SER A 216 16.33 15.67 33.93
CA SER A 216 15.98 17.08 33.68
C SER A 216 14.49 17.29 33.57
N PRO A 217 13.84 18.08 34.47
CA PRO A 217 12.40 18.35 34.38
C PRO A 217 11.97 19.05 33.09
N THR A 218 12.83 19.91 32.54
CA THR A 218 12.54 20.64 31.28
C THR A 218 12.58 19.69 30.09
N GLU A 219 13.63 18.88 29.99
CA GLU A 219 13.79 17.89 28.92
C GLU A 219 12.68 16.85 28.97
N ARG A 220 12.29 16.42 30.18
CA ARG A 220 11.17 15.52 30.40
C ARG A 220 9.85 16.07 29.84
N LYS A 221 9.52 17.33 30.15
CA LYS A 221 8.32 17.99 29.61
C LYS A 221 8.33 18.07 28.08
N LEU A 222 9.46 18.40 27.49
CA LEU A 222 9.61 18.47 26.03
C LEU A 222 9.41 17.09 25.40
N TYR A 223 10.03 16.06 25.95
CA TYR A 223 9.86 14.67 25.51
C TYR A 223 8.39 14.22 25.61
N GLU A 224 7.75 14.44 26.76
CA GLU A 224 6.35 14.07 27.00
C GLU A 224 5.40 14.79 26.02
N SER A 225 5.64 16.09 25.75
CA SER A 225 4.84 16.86 24.80
C SER A 225 4.94 16.29 23.38
N ARG A 226 6.13 15.84 22.96
CA ARG A 226 6.34 15.20 21.66
C ARG A 226 5.71 13.83 21.58
N MET A 227 5.80 13.04 22.65
CA MET A 227 5.13 11.73 22.74
C MET A 227 3.61 11.89 22.61
N LYS A 228 3.03 12.88 23.31
CA LYS A 228 1.61 13.18 23.22
C LYS A 228 1.21 13.58 21.79
N LEU A 229 1.94 14.50 21.17
CA LEU A 229 1.68 14.92 19.79
C LEU A 229 1.72 13.73 18.81
N LYS A 230 2.71 12.86 18.96
CA LYS A 230 2.83 11.64 18.15
C LYS A 230 1.63 10.70 18.35
N SER A 231 1.21 10.48 19.60
CA SER A 231 0.04 9.67 19.94
C SER A 231 -1.24 10.25 19.34
N ASP A 232 -1.43 11.56 19.43
CA ASP A 232 -2.59 12.27 18.87
C ASP A 232 -2.63 12.11 17.33
N ILE A 233 -1.51 12.29 16.64
CA ILE A 233 -1.39 12.11 15.19
C ILE A 233 -1.70 10.65 14.80
N THR A 234 -1.18 9.67 15.54
CA THR A 234 -1.44 8.25 15.28
C THR A 234 -2.93 7.94 15.43
N THR A 235 -3.55 8.41 16.52
CA THR A 235 -4.98 8.22 16.77
C THR A 235 -5.85 8.83 15.67
N ILE A 236 -5.53 10.05 15.24
CA ILE A 236 -6.24 10.72 14.13
C ILE A 236 -6.08 9.92 12.84
N SER A 237 -4.87 9.47 12.53
CA SER A 237 -4.58 8.68 11.33
C SER A 237 -5.34 7.35 11.32
N GLU A 238 -5.34 6.61 12.41
CA GLU A 238 -6.07 5.34 12.58
C GLU A 238 -7.59 5.55 12.47
N THR A 239 -8.10 6.62 13.07
CA THR A 239 -9.52 6.97 12.99
C THR A 239 -9.93 7.30 11.55
N GLN A 240 -9.14 8.10 10.84
CA GLN A 240 -9.41 8.44 9.45
C GLN A 240 -9.29 7.22 8.52
N PHE A 241 -8.31 6.34 8.77
CA PHE A 241 -8.15 5.09 8.02
C PHE A 241 -9.36 4.17 8.23
N SER A 242 -9.79 3.96 9.47
CA SER A 242 -10.95 3.15 9.80
C SER A 242 -12.24 3.70 9.17
N ALA A 243 -12.45 5.01 9.24
CA ALA A 243 -13.58 5.68 8.59
C ALA A 243 -13.52 5.55 7.06
N GLY A 244 -12.33 5.63 6.46
CA GLY A 244 -12.12 5.40 5.03
C GLY A 244 -12.44 3.99 4.60
N VAL A 245 -12.03 2.98 5.36
CA VAL A 245 -12.33 1.56 5.12
C VAL A 245 -13.85 1.29 5.22
N GLU A 246 -14.51 1.82 6.25
CA GLU A 246 -15.96 1.67 6.44
C GLU A 246 -16.74 2.30 5.27
N ARG A 247 -16.34 3.51 4.86
CA ARG A 247 -16.91 4.21 3.70
C ARG A 247 -16.69 3.46 2.40
N GLY A 248 -15.48 2.92 2.19
CA GLY A 248 -15.14 2.09 1.03
C GLY A 248 -15.98 0.81 0.96
N LYS A 249 -16.15 0.11 2.09
CA LYS A 249 -17.04 -1.07 2.19
C LYS A 249 -18.48 -0.72 1.88
N SER A 250 -18.99 0.36 2.47
CA SER A 250 -20.38 0.82 2.26
C SER A 250 -20.65 1.16 0.79
N LEU A 251 -19.75 1.92 0.15
CA LEU A 251 -19.86 2.26 -1.26
C LEU A 251 -19.77 1.01 -2.16
N GLY A 252 -18.78 0.16 -1.93
CA GLY A 252 -18.62 -1.07 -2.72
C GLY A 252 -19.80 -2.03 -2.60
N LEU A 253 -20.40 -2.13 -1.40
CA LEU A 253 -21.61 -2.93 -1.19
C LEU A 253 -22.82 -2.34 -1.92
N ALA A 254 -22.99 -1.01 -1.88
CA ALA A 254 -24.08 -0.32 -2.57
C ALA A 254 -23.96 -0.44 -4.10
N GLU A 255 -22.77 -0.21 -4.64
CA GLU A 255 -22.48 -0.36 -6.07
C GLU A 255 -22.64 -1.81 -6.54
N GLY A 256 -22.07 -2.78 -5.82
CA GLY A 256 -22.20 -4.19 -6.13
C GLY A 256 -23.66 -4.68 -6.13
N LYS A 257 -24.44 -4.22 -5.12
CA LYS A 257 -25.88 -4.52 -5.05
C LYS A 257 -26.66 -3.89 -6.22
N SER A 258 -26.35 -2.65 -6.57
CA SER A 258 -26.99 -1.94 -7.69
C SER A 258 -26.67 -2.61 -9.03
N LEU A 259 -25.42 -2.92 -9.29
CA LEU A 259 -24.98 -3.61 -10.51
C LEU A 259 -25.57 -5.01 -10.61
N GLY A 260 -25.49 -5.81 -9.55
CA GLY A 260 -26.05 -7.16 -9.52
C GLY A 260 -27.55 -7.18 -9.72
N LEU A 261 -28.30 -6.19 -9.17
CA LEU A 261 -29.73 -6.06 -9.39
C LEU A 261 -30.06 -5.68 -10.85
N ALA A 262 -29.30 -4.77 -11.44
CA ALA A 262 -29.49 -4.35 -12.83
C ALA A 262 -29.18 -5.48 -13.82
N GLU A 263 -28.07 -6.17 -13.63
CA GLU A 263 -27.66 -7.32 -14.46
C GLU A 263 -28.66 -8.49 -14.31
N GLY A 264 -29.03 -8.87 -13.09
CA GLY A 264 -30.01 -9.93 -12.83
C GLY A 264 -31.37 -9.63 -13.44
N LYS A 265 -31.83 -8.38 -13.35
CA LYS A 265 -33.07 -7.95 -13.98
C LYS A 265 -33.01 -8.00 -15.51
N SER A 266 -31.90 -7.57 -16.10
CA SER A 266 -31.67 -7.60 -17.54
C SER A 266 -31.63 -9.02 -18.08
N LEU A 267 -30.86 -9.90 -17.45
CA LEU A 267 -30.73 -11.31 -17.81
C LEU A 267 -32.07 -12.04 -17.65
N GLY A 268 -32.76 -11.90 -16.52
CA GLY A 268 -34.05 -12.53 -16.27
C GLY A 268 -35.14 -12.09 -17.26
N LEU A 269 -35.13 -10.80 -17.66
CA LEU A 269 -36.07 -10.31 -18.67
C LEU A 269 -35.76 -10.88 -20.08
N ALA A 270 -34.50 -10.99 -20.43
CA ALA A 270 -34.06 -11.54 -21.73
C ALA A 270 -34.37 -13.04 -21.82
N GLU A 271 -34.04 -13.81 -20.79
CA GLU A 271 -34.35 -15.25 -20.71
C GLU A 271 -35.85 -15.52 -20.68
N GLY A 272 -36.62 -14.82 -19.86
CA GLY A 272 -38.06 -14.97 -19.79
C GLY A 272 -38.76 -14.65 -21.10
N LYS A 273 -38.32 -13.60 -21.80
CA LYS A 273 -38.83 -13.24 -23.12
C LYS A 273 -38.49 -14.31 -24.19
N SER A 274 -37.27 -14.83 -24.15
CA SER A 274 -36.81 -15.87 -25.08
C SER A 274 -37.58 -17.17 -24.88
N LEU A 275 -37.73 -17.64 -23.64
CA LEU A 275 -38.48 -18.84 -23.30
C LEU A 275 -39.96 -18.70 -23.64
N GLY A 276 -40.62 -17.61 -23.25
CA GLY A 276 -42.03 -17.36 -23.54
C GLY A 276 -42.34 -17.29 -25.03
N LEU A 277 -41.41 -16.71 -25.83
CA LEU A 277 -41.55 -16.65 -27.28
C LEU A 277 -41.41 -18.05 -27.92
N ALA A 278 -40.48 -18.86 -27.45
CA ALA A 278 -40.24 -20.21 -27.94
C ALA A 278 -41.41 -21.15 -27.61
N GLU A 279 -41.91 -21.11 -26.36
CA GLU A 279 -43.05 -21.89 -25.92
C GLU A 279 -44.35 -21.49 -26.64
N GLY A 280 -44.64 -20.19 -26.71
CA GLY A 280 -45.80 -19.67 -27.39
C GLY A 280 -45.83 -20.02 -28.89
N LYS A 281 -44.67 -19.93 -29.56
CA LYS A 281 -44.52 -20.33 -30.96
C LYS A 281 -44.70 -21.83 -31.15
N SER A 282 -44.18 -22.66 -30.27
CA SER A 282 -44.29 -24.12 -30.30
C SER A 282 -45.76 -24.57 -30.11
N LEU A 283 -46.42 -24.02 -29.09
CA LEU A 283 -47.82 -24.31 -28.79
C LEU A 283 -48.73 -23.82 -29.92
N GLY A 284 -48.60 -22.61 -30.39
CA GLY A 284 -49.39 -22.05 -31.45
C GLY A 284 -49.29 -22.84 -32.80
N LEU A 285 -48.03 -23.30 -33.08
CA LEU A 285 -47.75 -24.10 -34.27
C LEU A 285 -48.40 -25.51 -34.16
N ALA A 286 -48.33 -26.13 -32.99
CA ALA A 286 -48.94 -27.43 -32.72
C ALA A 286 -50.47 -27.37 -32.80
N GLU A 287 -51.11 -26.37 -32.15
CA GLU A 287 -52.58 -26.16 -32.19
C GLU A 287 -53.03 -25.80 -33.59
N GLY A 288 -52.38 -24.87 -34.27
CA GLY A 288 -52.77 -24.49 -35.65
C GLY A 288 -52.62 -25.61 -36.61
N LYS A 289 -51.59 -26.46 -36.49
CA LYS A 289 -51.46 -27.67 -37.32
C LYS A 289 -52.50 -28.70 -37.01
N SER A 290 -52.88 -28.92 -35.78
CA SER A 290 -53.93 -29.85 -35.36
C SER A 290 -55.29 -29.40 -35.87
N LEU A 291 -55.68 -28.15 -35.69
CA LEU A 291 -56.90 -27.55 -36.18
C LEU A 291 -56.98 -27.57 -37.69
N GLY A 292 -55.91 -27.18 -38.40
CA GLY A 292 -55.87 -27.18 -39.85
C GLY A 292 -56.00 -28.57 -40.46
N LEU A 293 -55.40 -29.61 -39.86
CA LEU A 293 -55.53 -30.98 -40.27
C LEU A 293 -57.00 -31.53 -40.06
N ALA A 294 -57.55 -31.18 -38.91
CA ALA A 294 -58.96 -31.62 -38.63
C ALA A 294 -59.97 -30.96 -39.61
N GLU A 295 -59.81 -29.65 -39.84
CA GLU A 295 -60.68 -28.91 -40.75
C GLU A 295 -60.50 -29.33 -42.22
N GLY A 296 -59.26 -29.50 -42.67
CA GLY A 296 -58.93 -30.00 -43.99
C GLY A 296 -59.46 -31.41 -44.24
N SER A 297 -59.35 -32.30 -43.23
CA SER A 297 -59.91 -33.65 -43.31
C SER A 297 -61.41 -33.62 -43.42
N ARG A 298 -62.08 -32.75 -42.67
CA ARG A 298 -63.53 -32.60 -42.71
C ARG A 298 -64.02 -32.03 -44.04
N GLN A 299 -63.33 -31.00 -44.56
CA GLN A 299 -63.68 -30.44 -45.88
C GLN A 299 -63.52 -31.51 -46.97
N LYS A 300 -62.43 -32.27 -46.94
CA LYS A 300 -62.18 -33.33 -47.90
C LYS A 300 -63.26 -34.47 -47.78
N ALA A 301 -63.70 -34.81 -46.58
CA ALA A 301 -64.77 -35.75 -46.34
C ALA A 301 -66.13 -35.25 -46.94
N LEU A 302 -66.45 -33.97 -46.74
CA LEU A 302 -67.66 -33.34 -47.32
C LEU A 302 -67.62 -33.28 -48.86
N GLU A 303 -66.45 -32.93 -49.43
CA GLU A 303 -66.26 -32.92 -50.90
C GLU A 303 -66.38 -34.34 -51.48
N THR A 304 -65.80 -35.35 -50.85
CA THR A 304 -65.88 -36.72 -51.22
C THR A 304 -67.33 -37.22 -51.13
N ALA A 305 -68.07 -36.88 -50.09
CA ALA A 305 -69.48 -37.22 -49.91
C ALA A 305 -70.34 -36.64 -51.02
N ARG A 306 -70.12 -35.35 -51.42
CA ARG A 306 -70.84 -34.75 -52.57
C ARG A 306 -70.62 -35.51 -53.86
N ASN A 307 -69.34 -35.84 -54.16
CA ASN A 307 -69.02 -36.57 -55.38
C ASN A 307 -69.68 -38.00 -55.40
N LEU A 308 -69.72 -38.68 -54.26
CA LEU A 308 -70.34 -40.01 -54.14
C LEU A 308 -71.87 -39.96 -54.22
N LEU A 309 -72.50 -38.84 -53.77
CA LEU A 309 -73.92 -38.61 -53.96
C LEU A 309 -74.29 -38.49 -55.46
N VAL A 310 -73.45 -37.75 -56.25
CA VAL A 310 -73.63 -37.60 -57.70
C VAL A 310 -73.58 -38.95 -58.46
N ILE A 311 -72.77 -39.88 -57.99
CA ILE A 311 -72.58 -41.20 -58.57
C ILE A 311 -73.75 -42.19 -58.16
N GLY A 312 -74.63 -41.79 -57.22
CA GLY A 312 -75.77 -42.52 -56.82
C GLY A 312 -75.56 -43.56 -55.72
N LEU A 313 -74.49 -43.48 -54.93
CA LEU A 313 -74.31 -44.32 -53.75
C LEU A 313 -75.34 -44.00 -52.66
N SER A 314 -75.69 -45.00 -51.88
CA SER A 314 -76.59 -44.81 -50.73
C SER A 314 -75.98 -44.00 -49.63
N ILE A 315 -76.76 -43.19 -48.90
CA ILE A 315 -76.33 -42.26 -47.84
C ILE A 315 -75.59 -43.01 -46.75
N GLU A 316 -76.01 -44.20 -46.36
CA GLU A 316 -75.34 -45.05 -45.35
C GLU A 316 -73.97 -45.48 -45.80
N ASN A 317 -73.76 -45.80 -47.06
CA ASN A 317 -72.50 -46.21 -47.62
C ASN A 317 -71.54 -45.00 -47.71
N ILE A 318 -72.00 -43.82 -48.07
CA ILE A 318 -71.23 -42.56 -48.10
C ILE A 318 -70.78 -42.18 -46.71
N ALA A 319 -71.67 -42.23 -45.69
CA ALA A 319 -71.33 -41.94 -44.32
C ALA A 319 -70.23 -42.88 -43.80
N LYS A 320 -70.30 -44.16 -44.13
CA LYS A 320 -69.34 -45.19 -43.74
C LYS A 320 -67.95 -44.97 -44.35
N VAL A 321 -67.90 -44.50 -45.62
CA VAL A 321 -66.62 -44.27 -46.32
C VAL A 321 -65.95 -42.93 -45.95
N THR A 322 -66.75 -41.91 -45.71
CA THR A 322 -66.26 -40.57 -45.45
C THR A 322 -66.09 -40.27 -43.99
N GLY A 323 -66.63 -41.10 -43.09
CA GLY A 323 -66.64 -40.86 -41.66
C GLY A 323 -67.56 -39.74 -41.20
N LEU A 324 -68.45 -39.24 -42.11
CA LEU A 324 -69.46 -38.26 -41.79
C LEU A 324 -70.69 -38.96 -41.21
N THR A 325 -71.50 -38.29 -40.43
CA THR A 325 -72.78 -38.80 -39.98
C THR A 325 -73.82 -38.87 -41.12
N VAL A 326 -74.78 -39.77 -41.02
CA VAL A 326 -75.87 -39.89 -42.00
C VAL A 326 -76.59 -38.56 -42.20
N GLN A 327 -76.81 -37.81 -41.11
CA GLN A 327 -77.44 -36.50 -41.15
C GLN A 327 -76.61 -35.44 -41.91
N GLU A 328 -75.23 -35.46 -41.72
CA GLU A 328 -74.38 -34.58 -42.50
C GLU A 328 -74.33 -34.89 -43.97
N VAL A 329 -74.43 -36.18 -44.36
CA VAL A 329 -74.51 -36.58 -45.76
C VAL A 329 -75.86 -36.21 -46.36
N GLU A 330 -76.98 -36.38 -45.61
CA GLU A 330 -78.30 -35.93 -46.03
C GLU A 330 -78.37 -34.43 -46.28
N ALA A 331 -77.72 -33.63 -45.47
CA ALA A 331 -77.66 -32.17 -45.61
C ALA A 331 -76.89 -31.72 -46.88
N LEU A 332 -76.15 -32.60 -47.57
CA LEU A 332 -75.44 -32.33 -48.80
C LEU A 332 -76.21 -32.58 -50.09
N LYS A 333 -77.40 -33.17 -49.98
CA LYS A 333 -78.32 -33.36 -51.10
C LYS A 333 -78.90 -32.03 -51.57
#